data_0a8e0fa80efd555d51f0e3d50522d863
#
_entry.id   0a8e0fa80efd555d51f0e3d50522d863
#
_cell.length_a   1.000
_cell.length_b   1.000
_cell.length_c   1.000
_cell.angle_alpha   90.00
_cell.angle_beta   90.00
_cell.angle_gamma   90.00
#
_symmetry.space_group_name_H-M   'P 1'
#
loop_
_entity.id
_entity.type
_entity.pdbx_description
1 polymer ?
#
loop_
_entity_poly.entity_id
_entity_poly.type
_entity_poly.pdbx_seq_one_letter_code
_entity_poly.pdbx_strand_id
1 'polypeptide(L)'
;MNSGIEGLYIFHISFRFWGYKGTENSPLFCEFDEKDVPLHIMKRLHPIMLAGTGSDVGKSILATALCRIFLQDGYTPAPFKAQNMALNSYATPEGLEIGRAQAVQAEAAGIPCHTDMNPLLLKPQSDHTSQVVLNGIPIGNRDAYDFWRREGKTVIGQQSTVNDIDFPQEVHAAFDRLNARYNPIVMEGAGSISEINLRDHDLVNMPMARHANADVVLVGDIDRGGVFASVYGSIALQTPEDRKRIKGIIINKFRGDLRLFEDGRKMLEDLCGVPVLGVVPYYKDIHIEEEDSVDLAMKSFTAEKGRVNIAVVLLRHLSNFTDFNVLERDPRVHLFYTNNTDDLLKSDIILIPGSKSTLSDLYELCRNGAAQAIIRAHREGATVMGICGGYQMMGMEVCDPQHFEGDMERLPGLGLLPVTTTITPEKTTRQVTFQFDGHDCQGYEIHQGVSSAQTPIVEADRCMGTYIHGILDNAPVIDYLLAPFAEKIKQRSQSFDYHTFKEQQYNLLADHVRQHLDMDKLYQILQGND
;
A
#
# COMPACT_ATOMS: atom_id res chain seq x y z
N MET A 1 -38.52 -33.43 20.51
CA MET A 1 -38.23 -34.19 19.26
C MET A 1 -38.31 -33.21 18.11
N ASN A 2 -37.21 -32.73 17.63
CA ASN A 2 -37.03 -32.16 16.29
C ASN A 2 -35.53 -32.05 16.04
N SER A 3 -35.07 -32.94 15.23
CA SER A 3 -33.69 -33.04 14.76
C SER A 3 -33.48 -32.05 13.62
N GLY A 4 -32.61 -31.04 13.83
CA GLY A 4 -32.11 -30.17 12.79
C GLY A 4 -31.00 -30.88 12.01
N ILE A 5 -31.17 -30.97 10.70
CA ILE A 5 -30.21 -31.52 9.75
C ILE A 5 -29.24 -30.39 9.39
N GLU A 6 -27.99 -30.51 9.80
CA GLU A 6 -26.90 -29.67 9.28
C GLU A 6 -26.56 -30.08 7.84
N GLY A 7 -26.68 -29.13 6.92
CA GLY A 7 -26.38 -29.34 5.51
C GLY A 7 -24.87 -29.36 5.28
N LEU A 8 -24.36 -30.53 4.89
CA LEU A 8 -23.00 -30.74 4.44
C LEU A 8 -22.89 -30.27 2.97
N TYR A 9 -22.15 -29.19 2.71
CA TYR A 9 -21.77 -28.79 1.36
C TYR A 9 -20.41 -29.43 1.02
N ILE A 10 -20.41 -30.38 0.11
CA ILE A 10 -19.19 -30.96 -0.45
C ILE A 10 -18.82 -30.17 -1.69
N PHE A 11 -17.69 -29.44 -1.64
CA PHE A 11 -17.09 -28.82 -2.81
C PHE A 11 -16.06 -29.79 -3.42
N HIS A 12 -16.30 -30.22 -4.63
CA HIS A 12 -15.30 -30.93 -5.45
C HIS A 12 -14.41 -29.88 -6.12
N ILE A 13 -13.12 -29.81 -5.75
CA ILE A 13 -12.12 -29.03 -6.47
C ILE A 13 -11.24 -29.99 -7.26
N SER A 14 -11.36 -29.95 -8.59
CA SER A 14 -10.47 -30.67 -9.50
C SER A 14 -9.32 -29.79 -9.93
N PHE A 15 -8.11 -30.09 -9.49
CA PHE A 15 -6.90 -29.45 -10.03
C PHE A 15 -6.41 -30.20 -11.26
N ARG A 16 -6.36 -29.54 -12.43
CA ARG A 16 -5.65 -30.01 -13.61
C ARG A 16 -4.29 -29.34 -13.68
N PHE A 17 -3.22 -30.10 -13.43
CA PHE A 17 -1.87 -29.69 -13.78
C PHE A 17 -1.56 -30.12 -15.22
N TRP A 18 -1.16 -29.13 -16.07
CA TRP A 18 -0.57 -29.38 -17.37
C TRP A 18 0.95 -29.29 -17.25
N GLY A 19 1.63 -30.43 -17.27
CA GLY A 19 3.09 -30.48 -17.43
C GLY A 19 3.42 -31.03 -18.81
N TYR A 20 4.10 -30.23 -19.63
CA TYR A 20 4.60 -30.67 -20.93
C TYR A 20 6.01 -31.25 -20.76
N LYS A 21 6.22 -32.54 -21.03
CA LYS A 21 7.51 -33.13 -21.44
C LYS A 21 7.29 -34.14 -22.54
N GLY A 22 8.08 -33.97 -23.60
CA GLY A 22 7.96 -34.60 -24.86
C GLY A 22 8.11 -36.12 -24.89
N THR A 23 7.56 -36.68 -25.98
CA THR A 23 7.75 -37.96 -26.62
C THR A 23 7.51 -39.21 -25.77
N GLU A 24 6.39 -39.77 -25.96
CA GLU A 24 5.90 -41.14 -26.13
C GLU A 24 4.52 -41.33 -25.50
N ASN A 25 3.61 -41.87 -26.31
CA ASN A 25 2.21 -42.16 -25.95
C ASN A 25 2.10 -43.19 -24.82
N SER A 26 1.67 -42.77 -23.66
CA SER A 26 0.89 -43.54 -22.70
C SER A 26 0.40 -42.61 -21.59
N PRO A 27 -0.91 -42.57 -21.25
CA PRO A 27 -1.37 -41.84 -20.08
C PRO A 27 -1.03 -42.65 -18.84
N LEU A 28 -0.10 -42.18 -18.05
CA LEU A 28 0.09 -42.65 -16.66
C LEU A 28 -1.09 -42.13 -15.83
N PHE A 29 -2.06 -42.98 -15.59
CA PHE A 29 -3.00 -42.80 -14.49
C PHE A 29 -2.28 -43.16 -13.21
N CYS A 30 -1.89 -42.15 -12.40
CA CYS A 30 -1.64 -42.38 -10.99
C CYS A 30 -3.00 -42.45 -10.30
N GLU A 31 -3.48 -43.68 -10.01
CA GLU A 31 -4.51 -43.87 -9.00
C GLU A 31 -3.91 -43.47 -7.64
N PHE A 32 -4.31 -42.30 -7.13
CA PHE A 32 -4.13 -41.99 -5.72
C PHE A 32 -5.21 -42.76 -4.96
N ASP A 33 -4.77 -43.68 -4.11
CA ASP A 33 -5.60 -44.39 -3.16
C ASP A 33 -6.25 -43.36 -2.21
N GLU A 34 -7.58 -43.33 -2.20
CA GLU A 34 -8.43 -42.38 -1.44
C GLU A 34 -8.35 -42.60 0.10
N LYS A 35 -7.36 -43.34 0.58
CA LYS A 35 -7.19 -43.62 2.00
C LYS A 35 -6.04 -42.80 2.57
N ASP A 36 -6.42 -41.93 3.53
CA ASP A 36 -5.54 -41.29 4.50
C ASP A 36 -4.78 -40.03 4.09
N VAL A 37 -5.48 -39.04 3.52
CA VAL A 37 -5.15 -37.64 3.92
C VAL A 37 -6.24 -37.24 4.92
N PRO A 38 -5.93 -37.13 6.23
CA PRO A 38 -6.88 -36.52 7.14
C PRO A 38 -7.08 -35.09 6.66
N LEU A 39 -8.31 -34.76 6.19
CA LEU A 39 -8.74 -33.38 6.12
C LEU A 39 -8.65 -32.86 7.58
N HIS A 40 -7.51 -32.29 7.95
CA HIS A 40 -7.44 -31.45 9.12
C HIS A 40 -8.38 -30.28 8.81
N ILE A 41 -9.62 -30.35 9.31
CA ILE A 41 -10.50 -29.20 9.35
C ILE A 41 -9.77 -28.20 10.24
N MET A 42 -9.07 -27.25 9.61
CA MET A 42 -8.35 -26.23 10.34
C MET A 42 -9.35 -25.48 11.20
N LYS A 43 -9.06 -25.39 12.51
CA LYS A 43 -9.91 -24.67 13.44
C LYS A 43 -9.97 -23.21 13.00
N ARG A 44 -11.16 -22.62 12.92
CA ARG A 44 -11.33 -21.20 12.63
C ARG A 44 -10.63 -20.38 13.71
N LEU A 45 -9.80 -19.42 13.31
CA LEU A 45 -9.10 -18.52 14.20
C LEU A 45 -9.94 -17.26 14.45
N HIS A 46 -9.79 -16.67 15.62
CA HIS A 46 -10.30 -15.32 15.89
C HIS A 46 -9.56 -14.31 14.99
N PRO A 47 -10.20 -13.19 14.61
CA PRO A 47 -9.49 -12.05 14.02
C PRO A 47 -8.41 -11.55 14.96
N ILE A 48 -7.25 -11.16 14.40
CA ILE A 48 -6.16 -10.54 15.14
C ILE A 48 -6.10 -9.05 14.85
N MET A 49 -6.03 -8.20 15.88
CA MET A 49 -5.84 -6.76 15.73
C MET A 49 -4.42 -6.37 16.17
N LEU A 50 -3.63 -5.85 15.25
CA LEU A 50 -2.35 -5.20 15.56
C LEU A 50 -2.60 -3.74 15.96
N ALA A 51 -2.60 -3.48 17.25
CA ALA A 51 -2.73 -2.14 17.82
C ALA A 51 -1.34 -1.53 18.10
N GLY A 52 -1.20 -0.21 18.03
CA GLY A 52 0.10 0.45 18.21
C GLY A 52 0.19 1.27 19.48
N THR A 53 1.42 1.38 20.03
CA THR A 53 1.75 2.40 21.04
C THR A 53 1.96 3.78 20.41
N GLY A 54 1.99 3.87 19.08
CA GLY A 54 2.19 5.09 18.30
C GLY A 54 2.03 4.85 16.80
N SER A 55 2.20 5.92 16.02
CA SER A 55 2.42 5.81 14.57
C SER A 55 3.78 5.17 14.29
N ASP A 56 3.94 4.62 13.10
CA ASP A 56 5.20 4.02 12.59
C ASP A 56 5.85 2.93 13.46
N VAL A 57 5.13 2.36 14.41
CA VAL A 57 5.66 1.25 15.23
C VAL A 57 5.82 -0.07 14.45
N GLY A 58 5.37 -0.11 13.19
CA GLY A 58 5.50 -1.23 12.27
C GLY A 58 4.29 -2.16 12.21
N LYS A 59 3.08 -1.66 12.52
CA LYS A 59 1.83 -2.43 12.41
C LYS A 59 1.62 -2.99 11.01
N SER A 60 1.77 -2.17 9.96
CA SER A 60 1.52 -2.54 8.56
C SER A 60 2.46 -3.66 8.10
N ILE A 61 3.75 -3.58 8.46
CA ILE A 61 4.75 -4.61 8.14
C ILE A 61 4.43 -5.93 8.85
N LEU A 62 4.07 -5.88 10.14
CA LEU A 62 3.68 -7.07 10.87
C LEU A 62 2.36 -7.66 10.35
N ALA A 63 1.40 -6.82 9.91
CA ALA A 63 0.18 -7.29 9.25
C ALA A 63 0.50 -8.01 7.94
N THR A 64 1.38 -7.46 7.11
CA THR A 64 1.86 -8.10 5.87
C THR A 64 2.53 -9.45 6.17
N ALA A 65 3.40 -9.50 7.19
CA ALA A 65 4.05 -10.73 7.63
C ALA A 65 3.02 -11.79 8.06
N LEU A 66 2.07 -11.43 8.91
CA LEU A 66 1.05 -12.36 9.41
C LEU A 66 0.12 -12.85 8.28
N CYS A 67 -0.26 -11.98 7.33
CA CYS A 67 -0.99 -12.40 6.14
C CYS A 67 -0.20 -13.49 5.39
N ARG A 68 1.11 -13.30 5.17
CA ARG A 68 1.94 -14.29 4.50
C ARG A 68 2.14 -15.56 5.32
N ILE A 69 2.36 -15.44 6.63
CA ILE A 69 2.51 -16.58 7.54
C ILE A 69 1.25 -17.45 7.53
N PHE A 70 0.07 -16.85 7.70
CA PHE A 70 -1.18 -17.62 7.70
C PHE A 70 -1.46 -18.29 6.36
N LEU A 71 -1.11 -17.63 5.23
CA LEU A 71 -1.17 -18.26 3.92
C LEU A 71 -0.25 -19.48 3.82
N GLN A 72 1.01 -19.37 4.26
CA GLN A 72 1.98 -20.48 4.26
C GLN A 72 1.52 -21.64 5.14
N ASP A 73 0.79 -21.34 6.23
CA ASP A 73 0.25 -22.33 7.15
C ASP A 73 -1.08 -22.93 6.69
N GLY A 74 -1.54 -22.58 5.46
CA GLY A 74 -2.70 -23.17 4.78
C GLY A 74 -4.04 -22.49 5.10
N TYR A 75 -4.05 -21.34 5.79
CA TYR A 75 -5.25 -20.53 5.97
C TYR A 75 -5.54 -19.68 4.72
N THR A 76 -6.70 -19.04 4.71
CA THR A 76 -7.10 -18.06 3.69
C THR A 76 -7.24 -16.68 4.35
N PRO A 77 -6.12 -16.04 4.74
CA PRO A 77 -6.18 -14.78 5.47
C PRO A 77 -6.65 -13.63 4.59
N ALA A 78 -7.15 -12.56 5.22
CA ALA A 78 -7.35 -11.28 4.57
C ALA A 78 -6.95 -10.13 5.49
N PRO A 79 -6.35 -9.05 4.97
CA PRO A 79 -6.08 -7.85 5.74
C PRO A 79 -7.37 -7.04 5.96
N PHE A 80 -7.39 -6.22 7.02
CA PHE A 80 -8.45 -5.26 7.25
C PHE A 80 -7.93 -4.01 7.99
N LYS A 81 -8.23 -2.85 7.46
CA LYS A 81 -8.02 -1.56 8.16
C LYS A 81 -9.26 -0.71 7.99
N ALA A 82 -9.98 -0.50 9.07
CA ALA A 82 -11.28 0.16 9.07
C ALA A 82 -11.26 1.53 8.39
N GLN A 83 -10.27 2.34 8.74
CA GLN A 83 -10.01 3.64 8.12
C GLN A 83 -8.51 3.77 7.86
N ASN A 84 -8.16 4.23 6.67
CA ASN A 84 -6.80 4.59 6.31
C ASN A 84 -6.67 6.05 5.91
N MET A 85 -5.52 6.65 6.15
CA MET A 85 -5.19 7.99 5.69
C MET A 85 -3.91 7.92 4.87
N ALA A 86 -4.02 7.94 3.54
CA ALA A 86 -2.88 7.78 2.65
C ALA A 86 -3.12 8.49 1.31
N LEU A 87 -2.05 8.99 0.70
CA LEU A 87 -2.07 9.51 -0.68
C LEU A 87 -1.90 8.39 -1.70
N ASN A 88 -1.26 7.29 -1.30
CA ASN A 88 -1.02 6.14 -2.15
C ASN A 88 -2.25 5.22 -2.16
N SER A 89 -2.72 4.92 -3.34
CA SER A 89 -3.87 4.04 -3.54
C SER A 89 -3.67 3.09 -4.71
N TYR A 90 -4.54 2.10 -4.81
CA TYR A 90 -4.53 1.06 -5.82
C TYR A 90 -5.93 0.82 -6.34
N ALA A 91 -6.08 0.34 -7.58
CA ALA A 91 -7.37 -0.04 -8.13
C ALA A 91 -7.65 -1.53 -7.84
N THR A 92 -8.82 -1.85 -7.32
CA THR A 92 -9.25 -3.25 -7.19
C THR A 92 -9.60 -3.85 -8.55
N PRO A 93 -9.74 -5.18 -8.67
CA PRO A 93 -10.20 -5.82 -9.91
C PRO A 93 -11.55 -5.28 -10.41
N GLU A 94 -12.43 -4.82 -9.50
CA GLU A 94 -13.73 -4.25 -9.82
C GLU A 94 -13.65 -2.78 -10.28
N GLY A 95 -12.45 -2.18 -10.30
CA GLY A 95 -12.26 -0.78 -10.66
C GLY A 95 -12.62 0.21 -9.55
N LEU A 96 -12.48 -0.20 -8.30
CA LEU A 96 -12.71 0.62 -7.12
C LEU A 96 -11.38 0.96 -6.44
N GLU A 97 -11.36 2.03 -5.63
CA GLU A 97 -10.13 2.51 -5.00
C GLU A 97 -9.91 1.90 -3.61
N ILE A 98 -8.67 1.50 -3.31
CA ILE A 98 -8.24 0.97 -2.01
C ILE A 98 -6.89 1.58 -1.60
N GLY A 99 -6.60 1.67 -0.30
CA GLY A 99 -5.28 2.06 0.19
C GLY A 99 -4.18 1.09 -0.26
N ARG A 100 -3.01 1.63 -0.63
CA ARG A 100 -1.89 0.81 -1.15
C ARG A 100 -1.43 -0.25 -0.15
N ALA A 101 -1.34 0.07 1.14
CA ALA A 101 -0.92 -0.89 2.16
C ALA A 101 -1.81 -2.13 2.21
N GLN A 102 -3.14 -1.97 2.11
CA GLN A 102 -4.05 -3.10 2.12
C GLN A 102 -4.00 -3.91 0.83
N ALA A 103 -3.67 -3.28 -0.31
CA ALA A 103 -3.39 -4.00 -1.55
C ALA A 103 -2.11 -4.87 -1.42
N VAL A 104 -1.03 -4.33 -0.83
CA VAL A 104 0.21 -5.06 -0.53
C VAL A 104 -0.03 -6.22 0.44
N GLN A 105 -0.81 -6.00 1.49
CA GLN A 105 -1.18 -7.04 2.45
C GLN A 105 -2.03 -8.15 1.82
N ALA A 106 -2.94 -7.80 0.89
CA ALA A 106 -3.73 -8.76 0.13
C ALA A 106 -2.85 -9.59 -0.82
N GLU A 107 -1.88 -8.94 -1.49
CA GLU A 107 -0.88 -9.61 -2.32
C GLU A 107 -0.05 -10.60 -1.49
N ALA A 108 0.41 -10.20 -0.30
CA ALA A 108 1.10 -11.10 0.63
C ALA A 108 0.21 -12.28 1.10
N ALA A 109 -1.09 -12.06 1.23
CA ALA A 109 -2.09 -13.07 1.54
C ALA A 109 -2.46 -13.98 0.35
N GLY A 110 -1.91 -13.71 -0.86
CA GLY A 110 -2.19 -14.48 -2.08
C GLY A 110 -3.61 -14.31 -2.61
N ILE A 111 -4.27 -13.20 -2.32
CA ILE A 111 -5.65 -12.91 -2.72
C ILE A 111 -5.76 -11.57 -3.45
N PRO A 112 -6.70 -11.39 -4.38
CA PRO A 112 -6.98 -10.10 -4.95
C PRO A 112 -7.49 -9.12 -3.88
N CYS A 113 -7.06 -7.86 -3.97
CA CYS A 113 -7.55 -6.83 -3.05
C CYS A 113 -9.02 -6.48 -3.32
N HIS A 114 -9.73 -6.10 -2.26
CA HIS A 114 -11.15 -5.75 -2.29
C HIS A 114 -11.42 -4.57 -1.34
N THR A 115 -12.37 -3.71 -1.65
CA THR A 115 -12.67 -2.52 -0.84
C THR A 115 -13.12 -2.83 0.59
N ASP A 116 -13.68 -4.00 0.85
CA ASP A 116 -13.98 -4.45 2.21
C ASP A 116 -12.73 -4.53 3.11
N MET A 117 -11.52 -4.63 2.54
CA MET A 117 -10.27 -4.62 3.30
C MET A 117 -9.88 -3.23 3.82
N ASN A 118 -10.38 -2.17 3.15
CA ASN A 118 -10.21 -0.79 3.59
C ASN A 118 -11.44 0.04 3.16
N PRO A 119 -12.56 -0.08 3.90
CA PRO A 119 -13.82 0.55 3.52
C PRO A 119 -13.79 2.08 3.55
N LEU A 120 -12.95 2.68 4.38
CA LEU A 120 -12.83 4.12 4.50
C LEU A 120 -11.40 4.58 4.26
N LEU A 121 -11.18 5.31 3.16
CA LEU A 121 -9.89 5.89 2.82
C LEU A 121 -10.00 7.42 2.80
N LEU A 122 -9.13 8.09 3.54
CA LEU A 122 -9.00 9.54 3.56
C LEU A 122 -7.75 9.94 2.79
N LYS A 123 -7.90 10.84 1.82
CA LYS A 123 -6.78 11.37 1.01
C LYS A 123 -6.58 12.85 1.33
N PRO A 124 -5.58 13.22 2.13
CA PRO A 124 -5.30 14.61 2.45
C PRO A 124 -5.12 15.46 1.19
N GLN A 125 -5.80 16.60 1.12
CA GLN A 125 -5.64 17.60 0.05
C GLN A 125 -5.00 18.88 0.55
N SER A 126 -5.24 19.21 1.85
CA SER A 126 -4.65 20.33 2.55
C SER A 126 -4.50 19.98 4.03
N ASP A 127 -4.00 20.93 4.84
CA ASP A 127 -3.85 20.75 6.30
C ASP A 127 -5.20 20.49 7.01
N HIS A 128 -6.33 20.85 6.39
CA HIS A 128 -7.65 20.77 7.00
C HIS A 128 -8.66 19.94 6.21
N THR A 129 -8.37 19.59 4.96
CA THR A 129 -9.35 18.97 4.07
C THR A 129 -8.82 17.64 3.51
N SER A 130 -9.69 16.62 3.55
CA SER A 130 -9.42 15.32 2.93
C SER A 130 -10.55 14.91 1.98
N GLN A 131 -10.19 14.31 0.85
CA GLN A 131 -11.14 13.57 0.03
C GLN A 131 -11.49 12.27 0.74
N VAL A 132 -12.78 12.02 0.91
CA VAL A 132 -13.30 10.79 1.52
C VAL A 132 -13.66 9.80 0.42
N VAL A 133 -13.10 8.59 0.52
CA VAL A 133 -13.44 7.45 -0.35
C VAL A 133 -14.10 6.39 0.54
N LEU A 134 -15.34 6.05 0.26
CA LEU A 134 -16.12 5.05 0.98
C LEU A 134 -16.39 3.85 0.08
N ASN A 135 -16.04 2.65 0.53
CA ASN A 135 -16.16 1.42 -0.24
C ASN A 135 -15.61 1.55 -1.67
N GLY A 136 -14.49 2.29 -1.79
CA GLY A 136 -13.78 2.52 -3.05
C GLY A 136 -14.34 3.64 -3.94
N ILE A 137 -15.39 4.33 -3.51
CA ILE A 137 -16.05 5.41 -4.27
C ILE A 137 -15.79 6.76 -3.58
N PRO A 138 -15.24 7.76 -4.27
CA PRO A 138 -15.12 9.12 -3.74
C PRO A 138 -16.50 9.71 -3.46
N ILE A 139 -16.72 10.18 -2.23
CA ILE A 139 -18.00 10.77 -1.79
C ILE A 139 -17.92 12.26 -1.49
N GLY A 140 -16.78 12.88 -1.82
CA GLY A 140 -16.54 14.32 -1.67
C GLY A 140 -15.43 14.66 -0.70
N ASN A 141 -15.20 15.96 -0.53
CA ASN A 141 -14.17 16.50 0.37
C ASN A 141 -14.81 16.88 1.70
N ARG A 142 -14.10 16.63 2.80
CA ARG A 142 -14.53 17.01 4.15
C ARG A 142 -13.42 17.72 4.90
N ASP A 143 -13.83 18.71 5.69
CA ASP A 143 -12.97 19.27 6.72
C ASP A 143 -12.72 18.23 7.82
N ALA A 144 -11.48 18.15 8.30
CA ALA A 144 -11.08 17.16 9.30
C ALA A 144 -11.86 17.32 10.62
N TYR A 145 -12.09 18.56 11.03
CA TYR A 145 -12.81 18.85 12.27
C TYR A 145 -14.28 18.41 12.20
N ASP A 146 -14.97 18.72 11.09
CA ASP A 146 -16.37 18.34 10.87
C ASP A 146 -16.52 16.82 10.70
N PHE A 147 -15.54 16.17 10.06
CA PHE A 147 -15.52 14.72 9.93
C PHE A 147 -15.42 14.02 11.29
N TRP A 148 -14.51 14.48 12.15
CA TRP A 148 -14.32 13.90 13.48
C TRP A 148 -15.48 14.17 14.45
N ARG A 149 -16.13 15.34 14.36
CA ARG A 149 -17.28 15.68 15.21
C ARG A 149 -18.61 15.09 14.74
N ARG A 150 -18.65 14.46 13.57
CA ARG A 150 -19.88 13.97 12.93
C ARG A 150 -20.95 15.08 12.78
N GLU A 151 -20.55 16.34 12.81
CA GLU A 151 -21.41 17.50 12.58
C GLU A 151 -21.41 17.81 11.08
N GLY A 152 -22.51 17.48 10.40
CA GLY A 152 -22.63 17.57 8.96
C GLY A 152 -22.65 19.01 8.44
N LYS A 153 -21.50 19.57 8.08
CA LYS A 153 -21.44 20.72 7.17
C LYS A 153 -20.51 20.39 6.00
N THR A 154 -21.11 20.24 4.83
CA THR A 154 -20.40 20.08 3.57
C THR A 154 -19.75 21.40 3.18
N VAL A 155 -18.45 21.38 2.87
CA VAL A 155 -17.75 22.54 2.30
C VAL A 155 -18.19 22.66 0.84
N ILE A 156 -18.83 23.81 0.57
CA ILE A 156 -19.12 24.50 -0.69
C ILE A 156 -19.06 23.68 -1.99
N GLY A 157 -20.23 23.52 -2.62
CA GLY A 157 -20.37 23.32 -4.06
C GLY A 157 -21.07 22.06 -4.56
N GLN A 158 -21.31 21.03 -3.73
CA GLN A 158 -22.09 19.86 -4.13
C GLN A 158 -23.21 19.58 -3.15
N GLN A 159 -24.43 19.46 -3.66
CA GLN A 159 -25.55 18.87 -2.94
C GLN A 159 -25.19 17.40 -2.64
N SER A 160 -24.61 17.13 -1.49
CA SER A 160 -24.27 15.76 -1.11
C SER A 160 -25.30 15.22 -0.13
N THR A 161 -25.87 14.10 -0.47
CA THR A 161 -26.62 13.16 0.38
C THR A 161 -25.75 12.51 1.48
N VAL A 162 -24.53 13.02 1.69
CA VAL A 162 -23.49 12.45 2.56
C VAL A 162 -23.74 12.68 4.05
N ASN A 163 -24.68 13.55 4.42
CA ASN A 163 -25.00 13.84 5.82
C ASN A 163 -25.70 12.69 6.56
N ASP A 164 -26.20 11.69 5.82
CA ASP A 164 -26.94 10.56 6.38
C ASP A 164 -26.13 9.25 6.42
N ILE A 165 -24.81 9.28 6.07
CA ILE A 165 -23.99 8.06 6.05
C ILE A 165 -23.53 7.71 7.47
N ASP A 166 -23.91 6.54 7.94
CA ASP A 166 -23.38 5.93 9.16
C ASP A 166 -22.07 5.19 8.86
N PHE A 167 -20.94 5.92 8.95
CA PHE A 167 -19.61 5.34 8.69
C PHE A 167 -19.30 4.11 9.57
N PRO A 168 -19.60 4.08 10.88
CA PRO A 168 -19.47 2.87 11.68
C PRO A 168 -20.21 1.68 11.08
N GLN A 169 -21.46 1.86 10.67
CA GLN A 169 -22.28 0.79 10.10
C GLN A 169 -21.68 0.26 8.81
N GLU A 170 -21.21 1.14 7.91
CA GLU A 170 -20.56 0.76 6.65
C GLU A 170 -19.27 -0.02 6.88
N VAL A 171 -18.43 0.44 7.82
CA VAL A 171 -17.17 -0.23 8.20
C VAL A 171 -17.43 -1.60 8.81
N HIS A 172 -18.40 -1.71 9.73
CA HIS A 172 -18.79 -2.98 10.34
C HIS A 172 -19.31 -3.97 9.29
N ALA A 173 -20.18 -3.52 8.39
CA ALA A 173 -20.72 -4.35 7.32
C ALA A 173 -19.62 -4.86 6.35
N ALA A 174 -18.63 -4.03 6.05
CA ALA A 174 -17.47 -4.44 5.23
C ALA A 174 -16.66 -5.52 5.93
N PHE A 175 -16.37 -5.35 7.22
CA PHE A 175 -15.69 -6.38 8.02
C PHE A 175 -16.46 -7.70 8.05
N ASP A 176 -17.76 -7.65 8.30
CA ASP A 176 -18.60 -8.84 8.40
C ASP A 176 -18.63 -9.62 7.07
N ARG A 177 -18.72 -8.91 5.92
CA ARG A 177 -18.61 -9.53 4.59
C ARG A 177 -17.24 -10.17 4.37
N LEU A 178 -16.17 -9.50 4.80
CA LEU A 178 -14.80 -10.01 4.66
C LEU A 178 -14.58 -11.24 5.54
N ASN A 179 -14.97 -11.16 6.82
CA ASN A 179 -14.83 -12.24 7.79
C ASN A 179 -15.66 -13.49 7.46
N ALA A 180 -16.76 -13.34 6.70
CA ALA A 180 -17.52 -14.48 6.21
C ALA A 180 -16.78 -15.27 5.12
N ARG A 181 -15.84 -14.64 4.39
CA ARG A 181 -15.12 -15.23 3.25
C ARG A 181 -13.73 -15.75 3.59
N TYR A 182 -13.05 -15.09 4.54
CA TYR A 182 -11.63 -15.31 4.84
C TYR A 182 -11.40 -15.65 6.32
N ASN A 183 -10.29 -16.32 6.60
CA ASN A 183 -9.88 -16.64 7.97
C ASN A 183 -8.37 -16.96 8.07
N PRO A 184 -7.68 -16.36 9.04
CA PRO A 184 -8.14 -15.28 9.93
C PRO A 184 -8.18 -13.92 9.21
N ILE A 185 -8.87 -12.94 9.83
CA ILE A 185 -8.74 -11.54 9.44
C ILE A 185 -7.59 -10.92 10.22
N VAL A 186 -6.62 -10.35 9.51
CA VAL A 186 -5.48 -9.60 10.08
C VAL A 186 -5.84 -8.12 10.06
N MET A 187 -6.19 -7.59 11.22
CA MET A 187 -6.65 -6.21 11.37
C MET A 187 -5.50 -5.30 11.77
N GLU A 188 -5.48 -4.11 11.21
CA GLU A 188 -4.49 -3.07 11.53
C GLU A 188 -5.15 -1.86 12.17
N GLY A 189 -4.67 -1.46 13.35
CA GLY A 189 -5.05 -0.22 14.02
C GLY A 189 -4.37 1.01 13.40
N ALA A 190 -4.85 2.19 13.74
CA ALA A 190 -4.26 3.47 13.33
C ALA A 190 -3.68 4.23 14.52
N GLY A 191 -2.51 4.86 14.33
CA GLY A 191 -1.88 5.66 15.38
C GLY A 191 -1.62 4.88 16.68
N SER A 192 -1.98 5.50 17.79
CA SER A 192 -1.85 4.94 19.14
C SER A 192 -3.21 4.68 19.78
N ILE A 193 -3.36 3.55 20.46
CA ILE A 193 -4.53 3.31 21.33
C ILE A 193 -4.50 4.15 22.62
N SER A 194 -3.42 4.89 22.86
CA SER A 194 -3.26 5.76 24.02
C SER A 194 -3.91 7.13 23.87
N GLU A 195 -4.37 7.48 22.67
CA GLU A 195 -4.99 8.77 22.38
C GLU A 195 -6.46 8.78 22.87
N ILE A 196 -6.60 8.79 24.19
CA ILE A 196 -7.91 8.67 24.86
C ILE A 196 -8.87 9.83 24.58
N ASN A 197 -8.35 10.98 24.16
CA ASN A 197 -9.12 12.13 23.69
C ASN A 197 -9.86 11.88 22.36
N LEU A 198 -9.43 10.90 21.57
CA LEU A 198 -10.05 10.51 20.30
C LEU A 198 -10.98 9.29 20.42
N ARG A 199 -11.04 8.67 21.60
CA ARG A 199 -11.73 7.39 21.83
C ARG A 199 -13.17 7.36 21.34
N ASP A 200 -13.94 8.43 21.60
CA ASP A 200 -15.36 8.49 21.26
C ASP A 200 -15.64 8.57 19.76
N HIS A 201 -14.60 8.88 18.98
CA HIS A 201 -14.64 9.02 17.52
C HIS A 201 -13.81 7.96 16.80
N ASP A 202 -13.08 7.11 17.54
CA ASP A 202 -12.24 6.05 16.99
C ASP A 202 -13.11 4.99 16.28
N LEU A 203 -12.83 4.75 15.02
CA LEU A 203 -13.46 3.71 14.19
C LEU A 203 -12.51 2.52 13.93
N VAL A 204 -11.24 2.63 14.33
CA VAL A 204 -10.18 1.77 13.79
C VAL A 204 -9.64 0.82 14.84
N ASN A 205 -9.43 1.30 16.08
CA ASN A 205 -8.74 0.54 17.11
C ASN A 205 -9.71 -0.29 17.97
N MET A 206 -9.83 0.04 19.27
CA MET A 206 -10.59 -0.77 20.21
C MET A 206 -12.09 -0.92 19.91
N PRO A 207 -12.81 0.09 19.38
CA PRO A 207 -14.19 -0.10 18.95
C PRO A 207 -14.32 -1.16 17.84
N MET A 208 -13.43 -1.15 16.87
CA MET A 208 -13.43 -2.16 15.80
C MET A 208 -13.01 -3.54 16.31
N ALA A 209 -12.03 -3.61 17.23
CA ALA A 209 -11.67 -4.87 17.89
C ALA A 209 -12.84 -5.48 18.68
N ARG A 210 -13.68 -4.64 19.32
CA ARG A 210 -14.91 -5.12 20.00
C ARG A 210 -15.93 -5.68 19.00
N HIS A 211 -16.20 -4.96 17.91
CA HIS A 211 -17.13 -5.43 16.86
C HIS A 211 -16.67 -6.77 16.27
N ALA A 212 -15.39 -6.86 15.91
CA ALA A 212 -14.80 -8.05 15.31
C ALA A 212 -14.63 -9.23 16.30
N ASN A 213 -14.83 -9.02 17.59
CA ASN A 213 -14.39 -9.93 18.65
C ASN A 213 -12.93 -10.38 18.45
N ALA A 214 -12.06 -9.42 18.12
CA ALA A 214 -10.67 -9.68 17.82
C ALA A 214 -9.80 -9.80 19.08
N ASP A 215 -8.80 -10.66 19.01
CA ASP A 215 -7.70 -10.68 19.96
C ASP A 215 -6.68 -9.59 19.58
N VAL A 216 -6.34 -8.72 20.53
CA VAL A 216 -5.49 -7.56 20.30
C VAL A 216 -4.05 -7.88 20.67
N VAL A 217 -3.13 -7.60 19.77
CA VAL A 217 -1.68 -7.64 20.00
C VAL A 217 -1.13 -6.23 19.91
N LEU A 218 -0.53 -5.76 21.02
CA LEU A 218 0.03 -4.42 21.11
C LEU A 218 1.45 -4.39 20.57
N VAL A 219 1.74 -3.53 19.61
CA VAL A 219 3.05 -3.34 18.98
C VAL A 219 3.72 -2.10 19.57
N GLY A 220 4.90 -2.28 20.15
CA GLY A 220 5.75 -1.22 20.68
C GLY A 220 7.05 -1.08 19.88
N ASP A 221 7.43 0.17 19.58
CA ASP A 221 8.71 0.51 18.93
C ASP A 221 9.80 0.75 19.99
N ILE A 222 10.89 -0.04 19.97
CA ILE A 222 11.99 0.12 20.91
C ILE A 222 13.09 1.06 20.37
N ASP A 223 13.16 1.26 19.06
CA ASP A 223 14.23 2.05 18.42
C ASP A 223 14.19 3.54 18.85
N ARG A 224 13.00 4.07 19.12
CA ARG A 224 12.80 5.46 19.59
C ARG A 224 13.03 5.64 21.09
N GLY A 225 13.21 4.58 21.86
CA GLY A 225 13.32 4.59 23.32
C GLY A 225 11.98 4.72 24.04
N GLY A 226 11.98 4.51 25.36
CA GLY A 226 10.79 4.64 26.20
C GLY A 226 9.74 3.54 26.05
N VAL A 227 10.09 2.39 25.50
CA VAL A 227 9.16 1.29 25.19
C VAL A 227 8.38 0.79 26.41
N PHE A 228 8.99 0.75 27.60
CA PHE A 228 8.31 0.36 28.85
C PHE A 228 7.14 1.30 29.18
N ALA A 229 7.39 2.61 29.12
CA ALA A 229 6.37 3.62 29.41
C ALA A 229 5.25 3.59 28.37
N SER A 230 5.60 3.49 27.07
CA SER A 230 4.62 3.48 25.99
C SER A 230 3.74 2.23 26.01
N VAL A 231 4.31 1.05 26.23
CA VAL A 231 3.55 -0.21 26.32
C VAL A 231 2.66 -0.21 27.56
N TYR A 232 3.23 0.04 28.75
CA TYR A 232 2.47 0.08 29.99
C TYR A 232 1.38 1.14 29.95
N GLY A 233 1.70 2.37 29.52
CA GLY A 233 0.73 3.46 29.41
C GLY A 233 -0.39 3.13 28.44
N SER A 234 -0.08 2.54 27.29
CA SER A 234 -1.10 2.15 26.31
C SER A 234 -2.09 1.14 26.88
N ILE A 235 -1.63 0.16 27.67
CA ILE A 235 -2.51 -0.83 28.33
C ILE A 235 -3.26 -0.20 29.51
N ALA A 236 -2.56 0.57 30.36
CA ALA A 236 -3.15 1.15 31.57
C ALA A 236 -4.26 2.16 31.29
N LEU A 237 -4.19 2.90 30.18
CA LEU A 237 -5.19 3.87 29.76
C LEU A 237 -6.46 3.24 29.16
N GLN A 238 -6.45 1.93 28.82
CA GLN A 238 -7.64 1.27 28.30
C GLN A 238 -8.69 1.00 29.40
N THR A 239 -9.94 0.88 28.98
CA THR A 239 -11.01 0.41 29.87
C THR A 239 -10.73 -1.01 30.35
N PRO A 240 -11.28 -1.45 31.48
CA PRO A 240 -11.09 -2.84 31.93
C PRO A 240 -11.55 -3.89 30.91
N GLU A 241 -12.55 -3.58 30.10
CA GLU A 241 -13.07 -4.44 29.05
C GLU A 241 -12.08 -4.54 27.88
N ASP A 242 -11.60 -3.39 27.39
CA ASP A 242 -10.63 -3.35 26.29
C ASP A 242 -9.29 -3.96 26.68
N ARG A 243 -8.87 -3.75 27.94
CA ARG A 243 -7.64 -4.33 28.48
C ARG A 243 -7.63 -5.86 28.41
N LYS A 244 -8.78 -6.50 28.64
CA LYS A 244 -8.91 -7.97 28.53
C LYS A 244 -8.75 -8.50 27.11
N ARG A 245 -8.94 -7.65 26.08
CA ARG A 245 -8.73 -8.02 24.68
C ARG A 245 -7.27 -8.00 24.27
N ILE A 246 -6.43 -7.28 25.02
CA ILE A 246 -4.97 -7.24 24.76
C ILE A 246 -4.37 -8.53 25.27
N LYS A 247 -4.04 -9.44 24.34
CA LYS A 247 -3.61 -10.82 24.62
C LYS A 247 -2.11 -11.01 24.46
N GLY A 248 -1.43 -10.06 23.83
CA GLY A 248 0.01 -10.16 23.58
C GLY A 248 0.66 -8.81 23.31
N ILE A 249 1.96 -8.77 23.45
CA ILE A 249 2.82 -7.63 23.15
C ILE A 249 3.87 -8.08 22.14
N ILE A 250 4.13 -7.29 21.12
CA ILE A 250 5.28 -7.43 20.22
C ILE A 250 6.16 -6.19 20.37
N ILE A 251 7.42 -6.40 20.70
CA ILE A 251 8.44 -5.35 20.67
C ILE A 251 9.11 -5.37 19.31
N ASN A 252 8.98 -4.30 18.58
CA ASN A 252 9.45 -4.22 17.19
C ASN A 252 10.65 -3.26 17.04
N LYS A 253 11.34 -3.38 15.92
CA LYS A 253 12.50 -2.57 15.52
C LYS A 253 13.68 -2.67 16.49
N PHE A 254 13.88 -3.82 17.09
CA PHE A 254 15.00 -4.03 18.01
C PHE A 254 16.34 -3.96 17.27
N ARG A 255 17.31 -3.24 17.86
CA ARG A 255 18.68 -3.17 17.35
C ARG A 255 19.65 -3.68 18.41
N GLY A 256 20.55 -4.54 18.01
CA GLY A 256 21.58 -5.11 18.88
C GLY A 256 21.37 -6.58 19.21
N ASP A 257 21.94 -7.04 20.33
CA ASP A 257 21.88 -8.43 20.77
C ASP A 257 20.59 -8.67 21.57
N LEU A 258 19.70 -9.52 21.06
CA LEU A 258 18.42 -9.87 21.68
C LEU A 258 18.58 -10.40 23.12
N ARG A 259 19.69 -11.06 23.43
CA ARG A 259 19.99 -11.59 24.78
C ARG A 259 20.03 -10.49 25.85
N LEU A 260 20.37 -9.25 25.47
CA LEU A 260 20.40 -8.10 26.37
C LEU A 260 19.01 -7.60 26.77
N PHE A 261 17.98 -8.02 26.08
CA PHE A 261 16.59 -7.59 26.34
C PHE A 261 15.74 -8.68 27.01
N GLU A 262 16.30 -9.85 27.33
CA GLU A 262 15.52 -10.94 27.92
C GLU A 262 14.95 -10.58 29.30
N ASP A 263 15.71 -9.88 30.14
CA ASP A 263 15.21 -9.38 31.43
C ASP A 263 14.17 -8.28 31.21
N GLY A 264 14.34 -7.42 30.17
CA GLY A 264 13.37 -6.40 29.80
C GLY A 264 12.04 -7.01 29.36
N ARG A 265 12.06 -8.12 28.64
CA ARG A 265 10.87 -8.88 28.27
C ARG A 265 10.08 -9.32 29.49
N LYS A 266 10.75 -9.98 30.47
CA LYS A 266 10.11 -10.42 31.72
C LYS A 266 9.56 -9.26 32.53
N MET A 267 10.31 -8.14 32.61
CA MET A 267 9.83 -6.94 33.31
C MET A 267 8.56 -6.37 32.68
N LEU A 268 8.44 -6.38 31.35
CA LEU A 268 7.22 -5.95 30.66
C LEU A 268 6.04 -6.88 30.94
N GLU A 269 6.26 -8.20 30.91
CA GLU A 269 5.24 -9.20 31.23
C GLU A 269 4.74 -9.02 32.69
N ASP A 270 5.64 -8.88 33.66
CA ASP A 270 5.30 -8.65 35.07
C ASP A 270 4.56 -7.32 35.26
N LEU A 271 4.98 -6.26 34.59
CA LEU A 271 4.40 -4.92 34.71
C LEU A 271 3.00 -4.83 34.09
N CYS A 272 2.82 -5.48 32.93
CA CYS A 272 1.60 -5.37 32.13
C CYS A 272 0.58 -6.49 32.37
N GLY A 273 1.01 -7.62 32.90
CA GLY A 273 0.19 -8.83 33.06
C GLY A 273 -0.23 -9.44 31.71
N VAL A 274 0.55 -9.17 30.65
CA VAL A 274 0.29 -9.61 29.27
C VAL A 274 1.59 -10.20 28.70
N PRO A 275 1.57 -11.37 28.05
CA PRO A 275 2.79 -12.00 27.53
C PRO A 275 3.41 -11.17 26.39
N VAL A 276 4.75 -11.13 26.36
CA VAL A 276 5.51 -10.62 25.21
C VAL A 276 5.69 -11.77 24.22
N LEU A 277 4.93 -11.75 23.13
CA LEU A 277 4.94 -12.78 22.09
C LEU A 277 6.25 -12.82 21.31
N GLY A 278 6.99 -11.71 21.29
CA GLY A 278 8.29 -11.68 20.66
C GLY A 278 8.93 -10.32 20.62
N VAL A 279 10.23 -10.35 20.29
CA VAL A 279 11.04 -9.16 20.05
C VAL A 279 11.60 -9.27 18.64
N VAL A 280 11.06 -8.45 17.73
CA VAL A 280 11.37 -8.50 16.31
C VAL A 280 12.52 -7.54 16.01
N PRO A 281 13.67 -8.03 15.52
CA PRO A 281 14.78 -7.18 15.13
C PRO A 281 14.45 -6.30 13.94
N TYR A 282 15.12 -5.15 13.87
CA TYR A 282 15.06 -4.31 12.68
C TYR A 282 15.64 -5.08 11.48
N TYR A 283 14.85 -5.19 10.42
CA TYR A 283 15.27 -5.81 9.16
C TYR A 283 15.95 -4.76 8.26
N LYS A 284 17.03 -5.18 7.55
CA LYS A 284 17.79 -4.29 6.67
C LYS A 284 17.62 -4.62 5.18
N ASP A 285 17.41 -5.91 4.88
CA ASP A 285 17.47 -6.44 3.52
C ASP A 285 16.11 -6.98 3.04
N ILE A 286 15.03 -6.61 3.72
CA ILE A 286 13.65 -6.95 3.35
C ILE A 286 12.96 -5.66 2.89
N HIS A 287 12.41 -5.69 1.69
CA HIS A 287 11.86 -4.52 1.04
C HIS A 287 10.36 -4.73 0.76
N ILE A 288 9.54 -4.14 1.59
CA ILE A 288 8.08 -4.11 1.42
C ILE A 288 7.70 -2.69 1.03
N GLU A 289 6.74 -2.55 0.13
CA GLU A 289 6.22 -1.24 -0.25
C GLU A 289 5.59 -0.56 0.97
N GLU A 290 6.02 0.65 1.24
CA GLU A 290 5.57 1.43 2.39
C GLU A 290 4.32 2.25 2.05
N GLU A 291 3.51 2.53 3.07
CA GLU A 291 2.27 3.28 2.93
C GLU A 291 2.49 4.79 2.92
N ASP A 292 3.34 5.25 3.82
CA ASP A 292 3.57 6.68 4.02
C ASP A 292 4.68 7.24 3.13
N SER A 293 4.59 8.54 2.91
CA SER A 293 5.51 9.31 2.09
C SER A 293 6.94 8.88 2.35
N VAL A 294 7.58 8.54 1.25
CA VAL A 294 9.02 8.37 1.09
C VAL A 294 9.74 8.76 2.37
N ASP A 295 10.33 7.80 3.07
CA ASP A 295 11.38 8.12 4.03
C ASP A 295 12.54 8.76 3.23
N LEU A 296 12.33 10.03 2.88
CA LEU A 296 13.25 10.82 2.07
C LEU A 296 14.64 10.84 2.68
N ALA A 297 14.74 10.66 4.01
CA ALA A 297 16.02 10.61 4.70
C ALA A 297 16.91 9.42 4.28
N MET A 298 16.31 8.36 3.72
CA MET A 298 17.02 7.16 3.26
C MET A 298 17.24 7.14 1.73
N LYS A 299 16.72 8.13 0.99
CA LYS A 299 16.82 8.19 -0.48
C LYS A 299 18.08 8.95 -0.93
N SER A 300 18.56 8.63 -2.14
CA SER A 300 19.61 9.43 -2.81
C SER A 300 19.01 10.73 -3.36
N PHE A 301 19.79 11.81 -3.34
CA PHE A 301 19.36 13.13 -3.83
C PHE A 301 20.23 13.68 -4.95
N THR A 302 21.27 12.96 -5.38
CA THR A 302 22.23 13.46 -6.37
C THR A 302 22.59 12.38 -7.38
N ALA A 303 22.93 12.80 -8.60
CA ALA A 303 23.40 11.94 -9.67
C ALA A 303 24.75 11.25 -9.35
N GLU A 304 24.93 10.01 -9.80
CA GLU A 304 26.15 9.22 -9.65
C GLU A 304 26.91 9.11 -11.00
N LYS A 305 28.21 9.39 -10.98
CA LYS A 305 29.03 9.34 -12.19
C LYS A 305 29.19 7.92 -12.71
N GLY A 306 28.93 7.72 -14.00
CA GLY A 306 29.16 6.44 -14.71
C GLY A 306 28.07 5.40 -14.52
N ARG A 307 26.87 5.83 -14.09
CA ARG A 307 25.64 5.05 -14.08
C ARG A 307 24.56 5.72 -14.92
N VAL A 308 23.52 4.98 -15.27
CA VAL A 308 22.30 5.59 -15.82
C VAL A 308 21.57 6.27 -14.66
N ASN A 309 21.48 7.59 -14.72
CA ASN A 309 20.89 8.43 -13.69
C ASN A 309 19.41 8.69 -14.01
N ILE A 310 18.54 8.25 -13.12
CA ILE A 310 17.10 8.49 -13.21
C ILE A 310 16.70 9.43 -12.08
N ALA A 311 16.25 10.64 -12.43
CA ALA A 311 15.73 11.60 -11.47
C ALA A 311 14.21 11.49 -11.37
N VAL A 312 13.68 11.29 -10.16
CA VAL A 312 12.27 11.50 -9.86
C VAL A 312 12.10 12.93 -9.34
N VAL A 313 11.24 13.70 -10.00
CA VAL A 313 10.96 15.08 -9.61
C VAL A 313 10.22 15.12 -8.28
N LEU A 314 10.77 15.80 -7.28
CA LEU A 314 10.13 15.97 -5.98
C LEU A 314 9.00 16.98 -6.07
N LEU A 315 7.76 16.51 -6.10
CA LEU A 315 6.56 17.32 -6.01
C LEU A 315 6.11 17.45 -4.56
N ARG A 316 5.49 18.57 -4.22
CA ARG A 316 4.93 18.79 -2.88
C ARG A 316 3.78 17.83 -2.57
N HIS A 317 2.93 17.56 -3.57
CA HIS A 317 1.77 16.68 -3.45
C HIS A 317 1.98 15.36 -4.22
N LEU A 318 3.22 14.85 -4.19
CA LEU A 318 3.58 13.59 -4.83
C LEU A 318 2.65 12.47 -4.36
N SER A 319 2.12 11.71 -5.30
CA SER A 319 1.24 10.56 -5.05
C SER A 319 1.71 9.32 -5.80
N ASN A 320 1.39 8.15 -5.28
CA ASN A 320 1.76 6.85 -5.86
C ASN A 320 3.27 6.71 -6.14
N PHE A 321 4.09 7.15 -5.19
CA PHE A 321 5.56 7.06 -5.31
C PHE A 321 6.06 5.61 -5.41
N THR A 322 5.24 4.63 -5.08
CA THR A 322 5.53 3.20 -5.25
C THR A 322 5.79 2.80 -6.72
N ASP A 323 5.35 3.61 -7.70
CA ASP A 323 5.67 3.42 -9.12
C ASP A 323 7.19 3.33 -9.40
N PHE A 324 8.02 3.87 -8.51
CA PHE A 324 9.48 3.94 -8.71
C PHE A 324 10.26 2.89 -7.91
N ASN A 325 9.61 2.11 -7.05
CA ASN A 325 10.27 1.11 -6.19
C ASN A 325 11.05 0.06 -6.99
N VAL A 326 10.54 -0.32 -8.15
CA VAL A 326 11.21 -1.26 -9.05
C VAL A 326 12.56 -0.73 -9.52
N LEU A 327 12.64 0.56 -9.86
CA LEU A 327 13.88 1.21 -10.32
C LEU A 327 14.90 1.42 -9.20
N GLU A 328 14.46 1.55 -7.94
CA GLU A 328 15.35 1.57 -6.78
C GLU A 328 16.11 0.25 -6.58
N ARG A 329 15.54 -0.84 -7.10
CA ARG A 329 16.08 -2.20 -6.99
C ARG A 329 16.78 -2.68 -8.26
N ASP A 330 16.63 -1.98 -9.37
CA ASP A 330 17.28 -2.34 -10.62
C ASP A 330 18.78 -1.97 -10.57
N PRO A 331 19.69 -2.95 -10.59
CA PRO A 331 21.14 -2.69 -10.48
C PRO A 331 21.70 -1.91 -11.68
N ARG A 332 20.97 -1.80 -12.78
CA ARG A 332 21.38 -1.11 -14.00
C ARG A 332 21.36 0.40 -13.87
N VAL A 333 20.56 0.93 -12.90
CA VAL A 333 20.29 2.36 -12.77
C VAL A 333 20.69 2.91 -11.40
N HIS A 334 20.77 4.23 -11.32
CA HIS A 334 20.84 4.98 -10.08
C HIS A 334 19.64 5.91 -10.02
N LEU A 335 18.67 5.56 -9.17
CA LEU A 335 17.49 6.38 -8.93
C LEU A 335 17.77 7.37 -7.81
N PHE A 336 17.35 8.63 -7.98
CA PHE A 336 17.41 9.65 -6.96
C PHE A 336 16.24 10.63 -7.08
N TYR A 337 15.94 11.34 -6.00
CA TYR A 337 14.81 12.26 -5.92
C TYR A 337 15.31 13.70 -5.83
N THR A 338 14.84 14.58 -6.70
CA THR A 338 15.33 15.96 -6.71
C THR A 338 14.35 16.94 -7.35
N ASN A 339 14.45 18.21 -6.95
CA ASN A 339 13.96 19.37 -7.70
C ASN A 339 15.08 20.40 -7.93
N ASN A 340 16.33 20.00 -7.65
CA ASN A 340 17.51 20.82 -7.91
C ASN A 340 17.80 20.86 -9.41
N THR A 341 17.93 22.04 -9.97
CA THR A 341 18.14 22.26 -11.41
C THR A 341 19.42 21.63 -11.96
N ASP A 342 20.52 21.68 -11.16
CA ASP A 342 21.81 21.14 -11.60
C ASP A 342 21.82 19.60 -11.65
N ASP A 343 21.07 18.96 -10.76
CA ASP A 343 20.94 17.50 -10.74
C ASP A 343 19.97 17.00 -11.81
N LEU A 344 18.88 17.73 -12.08
CA LEU A 344 18.01 17.46 -13.23
C LEU A 344 18.79 17.51 -14.56
N LEU A 345 19.71 18.46 -14.73
CA LEU A 345 20.53 18.58 -15.93
C LEU A 345 21.58 17.46 -16.08
N LYS A 346 21.88 16.69 -15.03
CA LYS A 346 22.80 15.55 -15.06
C LYS A 346 22.09 14.22 -15.27
N SER A 347 20.76 14.24 -15.35
CA SER A 347 19.94 13.04 -15.45
C SER A 347 19.87 12.53 -16.88
N ASP A 348 19.92 11.22 -17.05
CA ASP A 348 19.68 10.54 -18.32
C ASP A 348 18.18 10.38 -18.58
N ILE A 349 17.43 10.12 -17.51
CA ILE A 349 15.98 9.97 -17.53
C ILE A 349 15.40 10.83 -16.41
N ILE A 350 14.32 11.57 -16.69
CA ILE A 350 13.57 12.35 -15.72
C ILE A 350 12.15 11.80 -15.64
N LEU A 351 11.74 11.40 -14.45
CA LEU A 351 10.40 10.90 -14.16
C LEU A 351 9.61 11.99 -13.42
N ILE A 352 8.50 12.41 -14.00
CA ILE A 352 7.55 13.33 -13.36
C ILE A 352 6.42 12.50 -12.78
N PRO A 353 6.30 12.41 -11.44
CA PRO A 353 5.37 11.50 -10.77
C PRO A 353 3.92 12.00 -10.81
N GLY A 354 3.01 11.17 -10.30
CA GLY A 354 1.66 11.57 -10.00
C GLY A 354 1.60 12.69 -8.94
N SER A 355 0.59 13.51 -9.06
CA SER A 355 0.31 14.61 -8.11
C SER A 355 -1.15 14.59 -7.70
N LYS A 356 -1.41 14.94 -6.41
CA LYS A 356 -2.77 15.17 -5.91
C LYS A 356 -3.27 16.60 -6.18
N SER A 357 -2.37 17.51 -6.59
CA SER A 357 -2.68 18.89 -6.97
C SER A 357 -1.80 19.31 -8.14
N THR A 358 -2.22 18.91 -9.35
CA THR A 358 -1.44 19.03 -10.58
C THR A 358 -1.07 20.46 -10.92
N LEU A 359 -2.05 21.40 -10.85
CA LEU A 359 -1.78 22.79 -11.17
C LEU A 359 -0.85 23.45 -10.14
N SER A 360 -1.04 23.16 -8.85
CA SER A 360 -0.19 23.72 -7.79
C SER A 360 1.26 23.26 -7.92
N ASP A 361 1.47 21.96 -8.16
CA ASP A 361 2.81 21.42 -8.32
C ASP A 361 3.47 21.90 -9.63
N LEU A 362 2.73 22.00 -10.73
CA LEU A 362 3.22 22.58 -11.99
C LEU A 362 3.63 24.05 -11.81
N TYR A 363 2.85 24.84 -11.08
CA TYR A 363 3.18 26.23 -10.75
C TYR A 363 4.49 26.30 -9.95
N GLU A 364 4.67 25.44 -8.94
CA GLU A 364 5.90 25.39 -8.16
C GLU A 364 7.11 24.98 -8.99
N LEU A 365 6.98 24.02 -9.91
CA LEU A 365 8.05 23.64 -10.86
C LEU A 365 8.46 24.81 -11.76
N CYS A 366 7.48 25.60 -12.21
CA CYS A 366 7.77 26.82 -12.99
C CYS A 366 8.48 27.89 -12.15
N ARG A 367 8.05 28.07 -10.91
CA ARG A 367 8.57 29.11 -10.00
C ARG A 367 9.99 28.82 -9.53
N ASN A 368 10.33 27.57 -9.22
CA ASN A 368 11.64 27.16 -8.70
C ASN A 368 12.68 26.86 -9.80
N GLY A 369 12.29 26.94 -11.08
CA GLY A 369 13.17 26.72 -12.21
C GLY A 369 13.31 25.25 -12.66
N ALA A 370 12.69 24.30 -11.96
CA ALA A 370 12.78 22.88 -12.33
C ALA A 370 12.11 22.60 -13.68
N ALA A 371 11.00 23.27 -14.01
CA ALA A 371 10.35 23.15 -15.32
C ALA A 371 11.32 23.47 -16.47
N GLN A 372 12.07 24.58 -16.37
CA GLN A 372 13.06 24.98 -17.37
C GLN A 372 14.23 24.00 -17.44
N ALA A 373 14.67 23.48 -16.27
CA ALA A 373 15.73 22.48 -16.22
C ALA A 373 15.30 21.16 -16.90
N ILE A 374 14.07 20.69 -16.67
CA ILE A 374 13.50 19.49 -17.33
C ILE A 374 13.49 19.68 -18.87
N ILE A 375 12.93 20.81 -19.34
CA ILE A 375 12.85 21.12 -20.78
C ILE A 375 14.27 21.22 -21.39
N ARG A 376 15.21 21.81 -20.66
CA ARG A 376 16.60 21.93 -21.11
C ARG A 376 17.29 20.55 -21.14
N ALA A 377 17.16 19.74 -20.09
CA ALA A 377 17.73 18.39 -20.04
C ALA A 377 17.21 17.53 -21.20
N HIS A 378 15.89 17.62 -21.51
CA HIS A 378 15.32 16.95 -22.68
C HIS A 378 15.97 17.40 -23.99
N ARG A 379 16.16 18.71 -24.21
CA ARG A 379 16.85 19.23 -25.41
C ARG A 379 18.30 18.78 -25.48
N GLU A 380 18.95 18.57 -24.35
CA GLU A 380 20.33 18.07 -24.24
C GLU A 380 20.41 16.53 -24.35
N GLY A 381 19.28 15.81 -24.49
CA GLY A 381 19.23 14.38 -24.81
C GLY A 381 18.61 13.48 -23.73
N ALA A 382 18.17 14.02 -22.60
CA ALA A 382 17.47 13.23 -21.57
C ALA A 382 16.10 12.72 -22.06
N THR A 383 15.71 11.54 -21.60
CA THR A 383 14.35 11.02 -21.75
C THR A 383 13.48 11.58 -20.63
N VAL A 384 12.24 11.99 -20.92
CA VAL A 384 11.29 12.47 -19.92
C VAL A 384 10.04 11.60 -19.93
N MET A 385 9.67 11.05 -18.78
CA MET A 385 8.44 10.30 -18.63
C MET A 385 7.56 10.90 -17.54
N GLY A 386 6.26 11.07 -17.83
CA GLY A 386 5.26 11.52 -16.88
C GLY A 386 4.21 10.46 -16.60
N ILE A 387 3.88 10.29 -15.31
CA ILE A 387 2.84 9.35 -14.87
C ILE A 387 1.72 10.17 -14.23
N CYS A 388 0.47 9.93 -14.62
CA CYS A 388 -0.75 10.55 -14.07
C CYS A 388 -0.66 12.09 -14.07
N GLY A 389 -0.58 12.76 -12.93
CA GLY A 389 -0.37 14.21 -12.85
C GLY A 389 0.87 14.68 -13.59
N GLY A 390 1.95 13.91 -13.55
CA GLY A 390 3.18 14.19 -14.31
C GLY A 390 2.96 14.17 -15.82
N TYR A 391 2.16 13.23 -16.33
CA TYR A 391 1.75 13.20 -17.73
C TYR A 391 0.95 14.45 -18.10
N GLN A 392 -0.01 14.87 -17.25
CA GLN A 392 -0.78 16.08 -17.44
C GLN A 392 0.12 17.32 -17.52
N MET A 393 1.12 17.42 -16.63
CA MET A 393 2.08 18.54 -16.62
C MET A 393 2.95 18.59 -17.88
N MET A 394 3.25 17.45 -18.50
CA MET A 394 4.04 17.39 -19.75
C MET A 394 3.30 17.93 -20.97
N GLY A 395 1.98 18.06 -20.92
CA GLY A 395 1.15 18.56 -21.99
C GLY A 395 1.39 20.02 -22.35
N MET A 396 0.57 20.53 -23.27
CA MET A 396 0.56 21.94 -23.67
C MET A 396 -0.10 22.85 -22.65
N GLU A 397 -1.17 22.36 -22.01
CA GLU A 397 -1.98 23.11 -21.05
C GLU A 397 -2.72 22.16 -20.11
N VAL A 398 -2.85 22.56 -18.84
CA VAL A 398 -3.74 21.94 -17.85
C VAL A 398 -4.79 22.96 -17.42
N CYS A 399 -6.07 22.58 -17.50
CA CYS A 399 -7.22 23.41 -17.18
C CYS A 399 -8.03 22.80 -16.03
N ASP A 400 -8.44 23.62 -15.06
CA ASP A 400 -9.36 23.29 -13.97
C ASP A 400 -10.49 24.34 -13.88
N PRO A 401 -11.41 24.40 -14.86
CA PRO A 401 -12.43 25.44 -14.93
C PRO A 401 -13.47 25.38 -13.80
N GLN A 402 -13.49 24.31 -13.04
CA GLN A 402 -14.43 24.08 -11.93
C GLN A 402 -13.75 24.09 -10.56
N HIS A 403 -12.46 24.40 -10.51
CA HIS A 403 -11.68 24.53 -9.27
C HIS A 403 -11.66 23.28 -8.37
N PHE A 404 -11.52 22.10 -8.97
CA PHE A 404 -11.45 20.84 -8.21
C PHE A 404 -10.14 20.68 -7.44
N GLU A 405 -9.03 21.22 -7.97
CA GLU A 405 -7.69 21.11 -7.35
C GLU A 405 -7.23 22.41 -6.66
N GLY A 406 -7.97 23.51 -6.79
CA GLY A 406 -7.62 24.80 -6.17
C GLY A 406 -8.08 26.01 -6.95
N ASP A 407 -7.49 27.20 -6.67
CA ASP A 407 -7.96 28.47 -7.22
C ASP A 407 -7.48 28.77 -8.65
N MET A 408 -6.58 27.97 -9.21
CA MET A 408 -6.02 28.19 -10.53
C MET A 408 -6.89 27.54 -11.62
N GLU A 409 -7.41 28.34 -12.56
CA GLU A 409 -8.25 27.82 -13.65
C GLU A 409 -7.43 27.13 -14.75
N ARG A 410 -6.18 27.56 -15.00
CA ARG A 410 -5.34 27.01 -16.08
C ARG A 410 -3.89 27.42 -15.95
N LEU A 411 -3.01 26.56 -16.43
CA LEU A 411 -1.59 26.82 -16.58
C LEU A 411 -1.06 26.21 -17.88
N PRO A 412 -0.10 26.87 -18.58
CA PRO A 412 0.69 26.21 -19.60
C PRO A 412 1.44 25.02 -19.00
N GLY A 413 1.41 23.88 -19.69
CA GLY A 413 2.24 22.74 -19.35
C GLY A 413 3.69 22.90 -19.79
N LEU A 414 4.48 21.83 -19.68
CA LEU A 414 5.89 21.83 -20.11
C LEU A 414 6.07 21.83 -21.63
N GLY A 415 5.00 21.56 -22.40
CA GLY A 415 5.01 21.52 -23.86
C GLY A 415 5.85 20.39 -24.45
N LEU A 416 6.05 19.31 -23.70
CA LEU A 416 6.81 18.13 -24.11
C LEU A 416 5.96 17.12 -24.87
N LEU A 417 4.64 17.11 -24.65
CA LEU A 417 3.69 16.24 -25.33
C LEU A 417 2.56 17.07 -25.98
N PRO A 418 2.05 16.68 -27.16
CA PRO A 418 1.02 17.41 -27.88
C PRO A 418 -0.39 17.11 -27.33
N VAL A 419 -0.57 17.26 -26.03
CA VAL A 419 -1.84 16.99 -25.32
C VAL A 419 -2.26 18.18 -24.48
N THR A 420 -3.57 18.33 -24.30
CA THR A 420 -4.17 19.25 -23.33
C THR A 420 -5.00 18.43 -22.35
N THR A 421 -5.03 18.84 -21.08
CA THR A 421 -5.79 18.16 -20.04
C THR A 421 -6.79 19.11 -19.41
N THR A 422 -8.01 18.62 -19.19
CA THR A 422 -9.03 19.32 -18.39
C THR A 422 -9.35 18.46 -17.17
N ILE A 423 -9.18 19.03 -15.97
CA ILE A 423 -9.57 18.40 -14.72
C ILE A 423 -11.09 18.34 -14.65
N THR A 424 -11.64 17.17 -14.34
CA THR A 424 -13.09 16.91 -14.30
C THR A 424 -13.47 16.26 -12.97
N PRO A 425 -14.76 16.34 -12.56
CA PRO A 425 -15.21 15.71 -11.31
C PRO A 425 -15.16 14.18 -11.38
N GLU A 426 -15.27 13.63 -12.59
CA GLU A 426 -15.24 12.19 -12.79
C GLU A 426 -13.83 11.65 -12.53
N LYS A 427 -13.76 10.64 -11.67
CA LYS A 427 -12.53 9.91 -11.37
C LYS A 427 -12.52 8.58 -12.11
N THR A 428 -11.46 8.34 -12.87
CA THR A 428 -11.19 7.02 -13.47
C THR A 428 -10.44 6.17 -12.46
N THR A 429 -10.96 4.97 -12.18
CA THR A 429 -10.29 3.94 -11.38
C THR A 429 -10.50 2.61 -12.06
N ARG A 430 -9.44 1.94 -12.52
CA ARG A 430 -9.53 0.65 -13.20
C ARG A 430 -8.20 -0.09 -13.26
N GLN A 431 -8.24 -1.41 -13.34
CA GLN A 431 -7.12 -2.22 -13.80
C GLN A 431 -6.98 -2.10 -15.32
N VAL A 432 -5.75 -2.11 -15.81
CA VAL A 432 -5.45 -1.96 -17.24
C VAL A 432 -4.48 -3.06 -17.68
N THR A 433 -4.82 -3.71 -18.79
CA THR A 433 -3.88 -4.52 -19.56
C THR A 433 -3.60 -3.84 -20.89
N PHE A 434 -2.35 -3.80 -21.31
CA PHE A 434 -1.95 -3.13 -22.54
C PHE A 434 -0.80 -3.87 -23.22
N GLN A 435 -0.64 -3.63 -24.53
CA GLN A 435 0.50 -4.14 -25.29
C GLN A 435 1.62 -3.11 -25.32
N PHE A 436 2.84 -3.54 -24.99
CA PHE A 436 4.03 -2.72 -25.12
C PHE A 436 5.17 -3.52 -25.75
N ASP A 437 5.68 -3.06 -26.88
CA ASP A 437 6.74 -3.73 -27.66
C ASP A 437 6.47 -5.24 -27.88
N GLY A 438 5.18 -5.58 -28.16
CA GLY A 438 4.75 -6.96 -28.40
C GLY A 438 4.57 -7.83 -27.15
N HIS A 439 4.69 -7.25 -25.96
CA HIS A 439 4.50 -7.92 -24.68
C HIS A 439 3.19 -7.52 -24.00
N ASP A 440 2.55 -8.47 -23.33
CA ASP A 440 1.40 -8.21 -22.45
C ASP A 440 1.89 -7.55 -21.17
N CYS A 441 1.39 -6.36 -20.88
CA CYS A 441 1.74 -5.56 -19.72
C CYS A 441 0.48 -5.23 -18.90
N GLN A 442 0.67 -4.97 -17.62
CA GLN A 442 -0.40 -4.68 -16.68
C GLN A 442 -0.10 -3.42 -15.87
N GLY A 443 -1.15 -2.78 -15.40
CA GLY A 443 -1.09 -1.64 -14.51
C GLY A 443 -2.47 -1.22 -14.07
N TYR A 444 -2.61 -0.03 -13.53
CA TYR A 444 -3.90 0.50 -13.12
C TYR A 444 -3.96 2.01 -13.33
N GLU A 445 -5.16 2.55 -13.49
CA GLU A 445 -5.38 3.99 -13.60
C GLU A 445 -6.18 4.48 -12.38
N ILE A 446 -5.70 5.57 -11.78
CA ILE A 446 -6.42 6.33 -10.77
C ILE A 446 -6.14 7.80 -11.01
N HIS A 447 -7.01 8.49 -11.71
CA HIS A 447 -6.82 9.91 -12.02
C HIS A 447 -8.13 10.66 -12.13
N GLN A 448 -8.04 11.98 -11.98
CA GLN A 448 -9.05 12.95 -12.39
C GLN A 448 -8.57 13.70 -13.63
N GLY A 449 -9.51 14.14 -14.45
CA GLY A 449 -9.18 14.85 -15.68
C GLY A 449 -9.12 13.96 -16.90
N VAL A 450 -9.37 14.61 -18.04
CA VAL A 450 -9.41 14.01 -19.38
C VAL A 450 -8.38 14.70 -20.25
N SER A 451 -7.47 13.93 -20.83
CA SER A 451 -6.49 14.41 -21.81
C SER A 451 -7.02 14.23 -23.23
N SER A 452 -6.59 15.11 -24.15
CA SER A 452 -7.01 15.08 -25.55
C SER A 452 -6.57 13.83 -26.33
N ALA A 453 -5.55 13.12 -25.86
CA ALA A 453 -5.11 11.86 -26.47
C ALA A 453 -5.99 10.69 -26.02
N GLN A 454 -6.18 9.73 -26.96
CA GLN A 454 -7.01 8.54 -26.73
C GLN A 454 -6.17 7.27 -26.49
N THR A 455 -4.85 7.36 -26.64
CA THR A 455 -3.95 6.22 -26.44
C THR A 455 -3.53 6.09 -24.98
N PRO A 456 -3.37 4.85 -24.43
CA PRO A 456 -2.92 4.65 -23.05
C PRO A 456 -1.55 5.26 -22.76
N ILE A 457 -0.70 5.28 -23.77
CA ILE A 457 0.65 5.86 -23.75
C ILE A 457 0.75 6.86 -24.89
N VAL A 458 1.27 8.04 -24.60
CA VAL A 458 1.57 9.09 -25.60
C VAL A 458 3.08 9.29 -25.66
N GLU A 459 3.63 9.21 -26.86
CA GLU A 459 5.06 9.38 -27.11
C GLU A 459 5.33 10.50 -28.11
N ALA A 460 6.36 11.28 -27.84
CA ALA A 460 6.90 12.29 -28.77
C ALA A 460 8.35 12.62 -28.38
N ASP A 461 9.28 12.51 -29.33
CA ASP A 461 10.70 12.92 -29.18
C ASP A 461 11.32 12.58 -27.80
N ARG A 462 11.49 11.31 -27.45
CA ARG A 462 12.01 10.84 -26.16
C ARG A 462 11.18 11.27 -24.94
N CYS A 463 9.95 11.68 -25.15
CA CYS A 463 8.99 11.92 -24.08
C CYS A 463 7.92 10.85 -24.09
N MET A 464 7.54 10.35 -22.92
CA MET A 464 6.48 9.38 -22.73
C MET A 464 5.54 9.86 -21.64
N GLY A 465 4.23 9.80 -21.85
CA GLY A 465 3.22 10.14 -20.85
C GLY A 465 2.11 9.11 -20.78
N THR A 466 1.64 8.81 -19.60
CA THR A 466 0.59 7.82 -19.37
C THR A 466 -0.18 8.08 -18.08
N TYR A 467 -1.42 7.60 -18.00
CA TYR A 467 -2.17 7.51 -16.76
C TYR A 467 -1.93 6.21 -15.99
N ILE A 468 -1.21 5.26 -16.58
CA ILE A 468 -1.02 3.92 -16.02
C ILE A 468 0.03 3.97 -14.91
N HIS A 469 -0.41 3.73 -13.67
CA HIS A 469 0.44 3.41 -12.53
C HIS A 469 0.88 1.95 -12.59
N GLY A 470 2.05 1.63 -11.99
CA GLY A 470 2.64 0.29 -12.09
C GLY A 470 3.16 -0.03 -13.50
N ILE A 471 3.20 0.93 -14.44
CA ILE A 471 3.73 0.73 -15.78
C ILE A 471 5.21 0.28 -15.73
N LEU A 472 5.98 0.79 -14.78
CA LEU A 472 7.38 0.44 -14.58
C LEU A 472 7.59 -0.94 -13.94
N ASP A 473 6.54 -1.58 -13.40
CA ASP A 473 6.62 -2.96 -12.91
C ASP A 473 6.80 -3.97 -14.08
N ASN A 474 6.61 -3.50 -15.31
CA ASN A 474 6.74 -4.30 -16.53
C ASN A 474 8.16 -4.16 -17.11
N ALA A 475 8.93 -5.23 -17.08
CA ALA A 475 10.31 -5.24 -17.58
C ALA A 475 10.49 -4.70 -19.02
N PRO A 476 9.61 -4.97 -20.01
CA PRO A 476 9.73 -4.40 -21.36
C PRO A 476 9.72 -2.87 -21.38
N VAL A 477 8.97 -2.22 -20.49
CA VAL A 477 8.93 -0.75 -20.40
C VAL A 477 10.25 -0.20 -19.87
N ILE A 478 10.81 -0.82 -18.82
CA ILE A 478 12.11 -0.43 -18.27
C ILE A 478 13.21 -0.63 -19.34
N ASP A 479 13.21 -1.77 -20.02
CA ASP A 479 14.20 -2.09 -21.04
C ASP A 479 14.13 -1.09 -22.21
N TYR A 480 12.94 -0.68 -22.61
CA TYR A 480 12.74 0.38 -23.61
C TYR A 480 13.31 1.73 -23.15
N LEU A 481 13.03 2.15 -21.92
CA LEU A 481 13.56 3.40 -21.36
C LEU A 481 15.08 3.39 -21.24
N LEU A 482 15.69 2.23 -20.97
CA LEU A 482 17.13 2.08 -20.80
C LEU A 482 17.88 1.85 -22.11
N ALA A 483 17.21 1.46 -23.18
CA ALA A 483 17.83 1.14 -24.47
C ALA A 483 18.76 2.25 -25.01
N PRO A 484 18.40 3.56 -24.94
CA PRO A 484 19.29 4.64 -25.41
C PRO A 484 20.61 4.76 -24.61
N PHE A 485 20.66 4.19 -23.40
CA PHE A 485 21.78 4.31 -22.46
C PHE A 485 22.56 3.00 -22.28
N ALA A 486 22.40 2.04 -23.21
CA ALA A 486 23.01 0.70 -23.11
C ALA A 486 24.53 0.72 -22.88
N GLU A 487 25.24 1.72 -23.42
CA GLU A 487 26.69 1.87 -23.23
C GLU A 487 27.10 2.20 -21.78
N LYS A 488 26.20 2.81 -20.99
CA LYS A 488 26.44 3.12 -19.59
C LYS A 488 26.18 1.91 -18.69
N ILE A 489 25.46 0.91 -19.16
CA ILE A 489 25.07 -0.28 -18.38
C ILE A 489 26.24 -1.28 -18.41
N LYS A 490 27.01 -1.30 -17.31
CA LYS A 490 28.21 -2.14 -17.19
C LYS A 490 27.93 -3.63 -17.04
N GLN A 491 26.77 -3.98 -16.52
CA GLN A 491 26.32 -5.37 -16.35
C GLN A 491 25.11 -5.61 -17.26
N ARG A 492 25.26 -6.54 -18.22
CA ARG A 492 24.11 -7.15 -18.89
C ARG A 492 23.40 -8.07 -17.89
N SER A 493 22.75 -7.51 -16.88
CA SER A 493 21.82 -8.25 -16.06
C SER A 493 20.58 -8.58 -16.89
N GLN A 494 20.03 -9.78 -16.68
CA GLN A 494 18.69 -10.11 -17.17
C GLN A 494 17.69 -9.05 -16.68
N SER A 495 16.62 -8.84 -17.43
CA SER A 495 15.51 -7.98 -17.01
C SER A 495 15.08 -8.33 -15.59
N PHE A 496 14.88 -7.32 -14.75
CA PHE A 496 14.51 -7.48 -13.35
C PHE A 496 13.03 -7.85 -13.26
N ASP A 497 12.74 -9.06 -12.80
CA ASP A 497 11.36 -9.50 -12.55
C ASP A 497 10.90 -9.03 -11.16
N TYR A 498 10.18 -7.92 -11.15
CA TYR A 498 9.71 -7.28 -9.92
C TYR A 498 8.65 -8.12 -9.18
N HIS A 499 7.81 -8.85 -9.91
CA HIS A 499 6.81 -9.72 -9.28
C HIS A 499 7.48 -10.85 -8.48
N THR A 500 8.42 -11.57 -9.09
CA THR A 500 9.20 -12.61 -8.40
C THR A 500 9.99 -12.02 -7.23
N PHE A 501 10.53 -10.82 -7.38
CA PHE A 501 11.22 -10.13 -6.28
C PHE A 501 10.26 -9.86 -5.11
N LYS A 502 9.08 -9.30 -5.33
CA LYS A 502 8.08 -9.05 -4.26
C LYS A 502 7.68 -10.32 -3.52
N GLU A 503 7.43 -11.41 -4.25
CA GLU A 503 7.10 -12.72 -3.65
C GLU A 503 8.22 -13.23 -2.72
N GLN A 504 9.48 -13.07 -3.13
CA GLN A 504 10.62 -13.40 -2.27
C GLN A 504 10.67 -12.51 -1.03
N GLN A 505 10.38 -11.20 -1.16
CA GLN A 505 10.38 -10.27 -0.03
C GLN A 505 9.29 -10.62 1.00
N TYR A 506 8.09 -10.99 0.56
CA TYR A 506 7.02 -11.45 1.46
C TYR A 506 7.42 -12.72 2.22
N ASN A 507 8.08 -13.67 1.55
CA ASN A 507 8.56 -14.88 2.20
C ASN A 507 9.67 -14.57 3.21
N LEU A 508 10.65 -13.72 2.86
CA LEU A 508 11.72 -13.30 3.78
C LEU A 508 11.15 -12.58 5.01
N LEU A 509 10.14 -11.71 4.81
CA LEU A 509 9.47 -11.04 5.92
C LEU A 509 8.73 -12.03 6.83
N ALA A 510 8.01 -12.98 6.26
CA ALA A 510 7.31 -14.03 7.01
C ALA A 510 8.29 -14.86 7.83
N ASP A 511 9.39 -15.30 7.24
CA ASP A 511 10.44 -16.07 7.91
C ASP A 511 11.09 -15.26 9.05
N HIS A 512 11.39 -13.99 8.80
CA HIS A 512 11.96 -13.10 9.80
C HIS A 512 11.03 -12.94 11.01
N VAL A 513 9.75 -12.68 10.79
CA VAL A 513 8.77 -12.49 11.86
C VAL A 513 8.52 -13.82 12.60
N ARG A 514 8.37 -14.93 11.87
CA ARG A 514 8.15 -16.27 12.43
C ARG A 514 9.29 -16.71 13.37
N GLN A 515 10.53 -16.39 13.03
CA GLN A 515 11.70 -16.72 13.87
C GLN A 515 11.76 -15.96 15.19
N HIS A 516 11.06 -14.83 15.30
CA HIS A 516 11.13 -13.93 16.44
C HIS A 516 9.82 -13.79 17.22
N LEU A 517 8.77 -14.51 16.81
CA LEU A 517 7.49 -14.60 17.53
C LEU A 517 7.29 -16.03 18.07
N ASP A 518 6.70 -16.12 19.25
CA ASP A 518 6.12 -17.35 19.77
C ASP A 518 4.82 -17.67 19.02
N MET A 519 4.98 -18.35 17.87
CA MET A 519 3.86 -18.69 17.00
C MET A 519 2.89 -19.66 17.64
N ASP A 520 3.37 -20.58 18.48
CA ASP A 520 2.51 -21.53 19.19
C ASP A 520 1.57 -20.79 20.16
N LYS A 521 2.11 -19.83 20.90
CA LYS A 521 1.34 -18.98 21.81
C LYS A 521 0.35 -18.11 21.03
N LEU A 522 0.77 -17.54 19.90
CA LEU A 522 -0.13 -16.76 19.03
C LEU A 522 -1.30 -17.60 18.55
N TYR A 523 -1.06 -18.81 18.06
CA TYR A 523 -2.14 -19.71 17.64
C TYR A 523 -3.05 -20.14 18.80
N GLN A 524 -2.50 -20.38 20.00
CA GLN A 524 -3.32 -20.67 21.20
C GLN A 524 -4.30 -19.52 21.50
N ILE A 525 -3.81 -18.27 21.46
CA ILE A 525 -4.63 -17.07 21.63
C ILE A 525 -5.76 -17.04 20.59
N LEU A 526 -5.40 -17.14 19.31
CA LEU A 526 -6.38 -17.03 18.22
C LEU A 526 -7.35 -18.21 18.14
N GLN A 527 -7.08 -19.31 18.83
CA GLN A 527 -7.98 -20.45 18.98
C GLN A 527 -8.90 -20.32 20.20
N GLY A 528 -8.74 -19.26 21.01
CA GLY A 528 -9.50 -19.06 22.25
C GLY A 528 -9.14 -20.09 23.32
N ASN A 529 -7.88 -20.52 23.38
CA ASN A 529 -7.36 -21.50 24.34
C ASN A 529 -6.47 -20.81 25.41
N ASP A 530 -6.78 -19.56 25.79
CA ASP A 530 -6.05 -18.77 26.80
C ASP A 530 -6.26 -19.26 28.22
#